data_7fe0c16625e84126b3a6ebdd5d4cddfd
#
_entry.id   7fe0c16625e84126b3a6ebdd5d4cddfd
#
_cell.length_a   1.000
_cell.length_b   1.000
_cell.length_c   1.000
_cell.angle_alpha   90.00
_cell.angle_beta   90.00
_cell.angle_gamma   90.00
#
_symmetry.space_group_name_H-M   'P 1'
#
loop_
_entity.id
_entity.type
_entity.pdbx_description
1 polymer ?
#
loop_
_entity_poly.entity_id
_entity_poly.type
_entity_poly.pdbx_seq_one_letter_code
_entity_poly.pdbx_strand_id
1 'polypeptide(L)'
;MSGSRKSLEQKIEALAALRRTADGSAAEAPLRKALADSNGFYVSKAAALVEHFGLQSLAPDLVAAFERFLDCDPIKSDPQCWAKNALIAALHTIGVRQAAPYLRGLRHVQLEPVWGGQADSAGALRGKCALALVDSELTAYQILTALTSLLVDPDKQARLDGVRAVARVAQPESALLLRLKTLTGDEHPDVMRECLLSLMTLIPAASVELVARFLDPENELRCGDAAEALASARHPEAFDALLAFLRQRIPMTVRRSALLTLAASPLPQAGEYLLTVIANEPAEAAEAAITALGASRFREEHRANAATLVKQRCTGDLTAAFDAAFAPR
;
A
#
# COMPACT_ATOMS: atom_id res chain seq x y z
N MET A 1 14.99 20.50 -34.36
CA MET A 1 14.67 20.00 -32.99
C MET A 1 14.43 21.06 -31.91
N SER A 2 15.04 22.26 -31.98
CA SER A 2 14.88 23.35 -31.00
C SER A 2 13.47 23.97 -30.93
N GLY A 3 12.76 24.11 -32.06
CA GLY A 3 11.43 24.75 -32.11
C GLY A 3 10.30 23.94 -31.45
N SER A 4 10.33 22.60 -31.58
CA SER A 4 9.31 21.70 -30.98
C SER A 4 9.41 21.67 -29.45
N ARG A 5 10.63 21.73 -28.90
CA ARG A 5 10.88 21.71 -27.44
C ARG A 5 10.39 23.00 -26.77
N LYS A 6 10.67 24.16 -27.37
CA LYS A 6 10.16 25.46 -26.88
C LYS A 6 8.63 25.54 -26.93
N SER A 7 8.00 24.96 -27.96
CA SER A 7 6.54 24.87 -28.05
C SER A 7 5.93 24.00 -26.94
N LEU A 8 6.56 22.89 -26.55
CA LEU A 8 6.09 22.02 -25.49
C LEU A 8 6.24 22.70 -24.11
N GLU A 9 7.37 23.35 -23.86
CA GLU A 9 7.61 24.11 -22.62
C GLU A 9 6.55 25.21 -22.42
N GLN A 10 6.22 25.95 -23.48
CA GLN A 10 5.17 26.98 -23.44
C GLN A 10 3.78 26.37 -23.13
N LYS A 11 3.45 25.20 -23.74
CA LYS A 11 2.20 24.47 -23.45
C LYS A 11 2.11 24.05 -21.98
N ILE A 12 3.22 23.53 -21.42
CA ILE A 12 3.27 23.11 -20.01
C ILE A 12 3.15 24.32 -19.08
N GLU A 13 3.81 25.44 -19.39
CA GLU A 13 3.69 26.67 -18.61
C GLU A 13 2.27 27.22 -18.62
N ALA A 14 1.57 27.14 -19.76
CA ALA A 14 0.17 27.52 -19.85
C ALA A 14 -0.72 26.65 -18.95
N LEU A 15 -0.49 25.31 -18.88
CA LEU A 15 -1.20 24.45 -17.92
C LEU A 15 -0.88 24.80 -16.47
N ALA A 16 0.38 25.11 -16.17
CA ALA A 16 0.77 25.52 -14.82
C ALA A 16 0.14 26.86 -14.41
N ALA A 17 -0.07 27.77 -15.36
CA ALA A 17 -0.80 29.01 -15.15
C ALA A 17 -2.29 28.74 -14.85
N LEU A 18 -2.95 27.84 -15.58
CA LEU A 18 -4.33 27.44 -15.30
C LEU A 18 -4.52 26.96 -13.86
N ARG A 19 -3.60 26.14 -13.36
CA ARG A 19 -3.66 25.66 -11.97
C ARG A 19 -3.69 26.79 -10.93
N ARG A 20 -3.04 27.90 -11.22
CA ARG A 20 -2.90 29.04 -10.26
C ARG A 20 -4.00 30.08 -10.39
N THR A 21 -4.60 30.24 -11.56
CA THR A 21 -5.42 31.41 -11.89
C THR A 21 -6.85 31.08 -12.32
N ALA A 22 -7.10 29.83 -12.75
CA ALA A 22 -8.42 29.44 -13.22
C ALA A 22 -9.26 28.82 -12.11
N ASP A 23 -10.57 29.04 -12.17
CA ASP A 23 -11.54 28.12 -11.58
C ASP A 23 -11.75 26.90 -12.51
N GLY A 24 -12.45 25.87 -12.01
CA GLY A 24 -12.70 24.66 -12.80
C GLY A 24 -13.42 24.94 -14.12
N SER A 25 -14.34 25.87 -14.15
CA SER A 25 -15.15 26.22 -15.33
C SER A 25 -14.29 26.88 -16.42
N ALA A 26 -13.41 27.81 -16.06
CA ALA A 26 -12.50 28.46 -17.00
C ALA A 26 -11.41 27.49 -17.53
N ALA A 27 -11.07 26.46 -16.76
CA ALA A 27 -10.06 25.47 -17.15
C ALA A 27 -10.58 24.42 -18.14
N GLU A 28 -11.89 24.18 -18.23
CA GLU A 28 -12.47 23.07 -18.97
C GLU A 28 -12.11 23.08 -20.47
N ALA A 29 -12.34 24.18 -21.17
CA ALA A 29 -12.08 24.26 -22.61
C ALA A 29 -10.58 24.13 -22.96
N PRO A 30 -9.64 24.79 -22.26
CA PRO A 30 -8.22 24.57 -22.44
C PRO A 30 -7.77 23.13 -22.16
N LEU A 31 -8.32 22.48 -21.12
CA LEU A 31 -7.98 21.11 -20.75
C LEU A 31 -8.52 20.11 -21.78
N ARG A 32 -9.74 20.29 -22.29
CA ARG A 32 -10.28 19.49 -23.39
C ARG A 32 -9.36 19.51 -24.61
N LYS A 33 -8.88 20.71 -24.99
CA LYS A 33 -7.90 20.85 -26.07
C LYS A 33 -6.58 20.14 -25.77
N ALA A 34 -6.09 20.25 -24.53
CA ALA A 34 -4.84 19.61 -24.12
C ALA A 34 -4.94 18.09 -24.12
N LEU A 35 -6.08 17.50 -23.70
CA LEU A 35 -6.32 16.06 -23.72
C LEU A 35 -6.31 15.48 -25.16
N ALA A 36 -6.61 16.28 -26.18
CA ALA A 36 -6.56 15.86 -27.59
C ALA A 36 -5.15 15.86 -28.19
N ASP A 37 -4.11 16.30 -27.46
CA ASP A 37 -2.73 16.35 -27.96
C ASP A 37 -2.14 14.93 -28.09
N SER A 38 -1.18 14.77 -29.01
CA SER A 38 -0.46 13.50 -29.25
C SER A 38 0.72 13.28 -28.31
N ASN A 39 1.15 14.28 -27.57
CA ASN A 39 2.27 14.18 -26.64
C ASN A 39 1.81 13.68 -25.25
N GLY A 40 2.18 12.46 -24.90
CA GLY A 40 1.77 11.80 -23.66
C GLY A 40 2.17 12.56 -22.39
N PHE A 41 3.36 13.15 -22.36
CA PHE A 41 3.77 13.95 -21.21
C PHE A 41 2.89 15.20 -21.00
N TYR A 42 2.53 15.88 -22.09
CA TYR A 42 1.62 17.03 -22.00
C TYR A 42 0.21 16.62 -21.59
N VAL A 43 -0.30 15.52 -22.15
CA VAL A 43 -1.61 14.97 -21.77
C VAL A 43 -1.64 14.49 -20.32
N SER A 44 -0.54 13.91 -19.82
CA SER A 44 -0.46 13.53 -18.40
C SER A 44 -0.61 14.73 -17.45
N LYS A 45 -0.06 15.90 -17.82
CA LYS A 45 -0.22 17.13 -17.04
C LYS A 45 -1.64 17.67 -17.12
N ALA A 46 -2.28 17.58 -18.30
CA ALA A 46 -3.68 17.98 -18.46
C ALA A 46 -4.63 17.06 -17.65
N ALA A 47 -4.43 15.74 -17.69
CA ALA A 47 -5.20 14.79 -16.90
C ALA A 47 -5.09 15.05 -15.38
N ALA A 48 -3.88 15.35 -14.89
CA ALA A 48 -3.67 15.72 -13.48
C ALA A 48 -4.40 17.02 -13.09
N LEU A 49 -4.62 17.94 -14.02
CA LEU A 49 -5.42 19.15 -13.76
C LEU A 49 -6.92 18.86 -13.79
N VAL A 50 -7.39 17.95 -14.65
CA VAL A 50 -8.78 17.47 -14.62
C VAL A 50 -9.11 16.84 -13.27
N GLU A 51 -8.18 16.01 -12.76
CA GLU A 51 -8.25 15.43 -11.42
C GLU A 51 -8.29 16.52 -10.32
N HIS A 52 -7.36 17.47 -10.38
CA HIS A 52 -7.25 18.55 -9.41
C HIS A 52 -8.52 19.42 -9.30
N PHE A 53 -9.15 19.72 -10.44
CA PHE A 53 -10.38 20.52 -10.49
C PHE A 53 -11.65 19.69 -10.36
N GLY A 54 -11.57 18.36 -10.38
CA GLY A 54 -12.73 17.46 -10.29
C GLY A 54 -13.69 17.57 -11.48
N LEU A 55 -13.19 17.80 -12.71
CA LEU A 55 -14.01 18.09 -13.88
C LEU A 55 -14.65 16.83 -14.49
N GLN A 56 -15.76 16.38 -13.93
CA GLN A 56 -16.51 15.22 -14.43
C GLN A 56 -17.00 15.39 -15.89
N SER A 57 -17.24 16.63 -16.33
CA SER A 57 -17.62 16.94 -17.72
C SER A 57 -16.58 16.49 -18.76
N LEU A 58 -15.31 16.34 -18.37
CA LEU A 58 -14.22 15.88 -19.22
C LEU A 58 -14.01 14.36 -19.19
N ALA A 59 -14.87 13.58 -18.53
CA ALA A 59 -14.76 12.13 -18.52
C ALA A 59 -14.74 11.49 -19.92
N PRO A 60 -15.60 11.90 -20.88
CA PRO A 60 -15.52 11.39 -22.25
C PRO A 60 -14.20 11.71 -22.96
N ASP A 61 -13.64 12.90 -22.71
CA ASP A 61 -12.38 13.34 -23.30
C ASP A 61 -11.18 12.54 -22.72
N LEU A 62 -11.22 12.22 -21.41
CA LEU A 62 -10.21 11.37 -20.76
C LEU A 62 -10.27 9.93 -21.33
N VAL A 63 -11.48 9.36 -21.49
CA VAL A 63 -11.65 8.02 -22.07
C VAL A 63 -11.12 8.01 -23.52
N ALA A 64 -11.52 8.98 -24.33
CA ALA A 64 -11.06 9.08 -25.73
C ALA A 64 -9.53 9.23 -25.83
N ALA A 65 -8.93 10.02 -24.94
CA ALA A 65 -7.48 10.14 -24.85
C ALA A 65 -6.82 8.82 -24.47
N PHE A 66 -7.36 8.11 -23.47
CA PHE A 66 -6.85 6.82 -23.02
C PHE A 66 -6.87 5.78 -24.14
N GLU A 67 -8.01 5.63 -24.82
CA GLU A 67 -8.15 4.72 -25.95
C GLU A 67 -7.13 5.03 -27.05
N ARG A 68 -6.98 6.29 -27.43
CA ARG A 68 -5.99 6.72 -28.40
C ARG A 68 -4.56 6.33 -28.02
N PHE A 69 -4.17 6.47 -26.75
CA PHE A 69 -2.83 6.09 -26.29
C PHE A 69 -2.63 4.58 -26.19
N LEU A 70 -3.69 3.78 -26.08
CA LEU A 70 -3.58 2.33 -26.17
C LEU A 70 -3.23 1.86 -27.61
N ASP A 71 -3.69 2.60 -28.61
CA ASP A 71 -3.59 2.22 -30.03
C ASP A 71 -2.43 2.91 -30.78
N CYS A 72 -1.69 3.83 -30.13
CA CYS A 72 -0.56 4.53 -30.76
C CYS A 72 0.80 3.83 -30.53
N ASP A 73 1.85 4.29 -31.27
CA ASP A 73 3.23 3.88 -30.99
C ASP A 73 3.65 4.37 -29.58
N PRO A 74 3.81 3.46 -28.61
CA PRO A 74 4.01 3.85 -27.23
C PRO A 74 5.35 4.57 -27.00
N ILE A 75 6.41 4.16 -27.71
CA ILE A 75 7.77 4.71 -27.52
C ILE A 75 7.80 6.19 -27.92
N LYS A 76 7.05 6.57 -28.96
CA LYS A 76 7.05 7.94 -29.48
C LYS A 76 6.04 8.84 -28.75
N SER A 77 4.89 8.28 -28.38
CA SER A 77 3.74 9.07 -27.94
C SER A 77 3.58 9.06 -26.41
N ASP A 78 3.84 7.92 -25.76
CA ASP A 78 3.60 7.75 -24.33
C ASP A 78 4.61 6.78 -23.67
N PRO A 79 5.92 7.11 -23.65
CA PRO A 79 6.91 6.30 -22.98
C PRO A 79 6.57 6.13 -21.51
N GLN A 80 6.83 4.94 -20.96
CA GLN A 80 6.54 4.57 -19.56
C GLN A 80 5.07 4.75 -19.14
N CYS A 81 4.14 4.73 -20.09
CA CYS A 81 2.71 4.89 -19.83
C CYS A 81 2.34 6.17 -19.05
N TRP A 82 3.08 7.29 -19.22
CA TRP A 82 2.81 8.51 -18.45
C TRP A 82 1.40 9.04 -18.64
N ALA A 83 0.94 9.16 -19.91
CA ALA A 83 -0.42 9.60 -20.18
C ALA A 83 -1.44 8.58 -19.68
N LYS A 84 -1.25 7.30 -20.01
CA LYS A 84 -2.18 6.22 -19.61
C LYS A 84 -2.36 6.18 -18.09
N ASN A 85 -1.25 6.27 -17.33
CA ASN A 85 -1.30 6.29 -15.86
C ASN A 85 -2.05 7.50 -15.31
N ALA A 86 -1.83 8.69 -15.86
CA ALA A 86 -2.49 9.92 -15.41
C ALA A 86 -3.98 9.94 -15.80
N LEU A 87 -4.32 9.46 -17.01
CA LEU A 87 -5.69 9.38 -17.49
C LEU A 87 -6.55 8.43 -16.63
N ILE A 88 -6.02 7.24 -16.29
CA ILE A 88 -6.71 6.29 -15.40
C ILE A 88 -6.86 6.86 -13.99
N ALA A 89 -5.83 7.52 -13.45
CA ALA A 89 -5.92 8.16 -12.15
C ALA A 89 -7.01 9.25 -12.13
N ALA A 90 -7.04 10.10 -13.16
CA ALA A 90 -8.07 11.15 -13.29
C ALA A 90 -9.48 10.56 -13.42
N LEU A 91 -9.69 9.55 -14.27
CA LEU A 91 -10.97 8.86 -14.42
C LEU A 91 -11.48 8.29 -13.08
N HIS A 92 -10.59 7.64 -12.34
CA HIS A 92 -10.93 7.07 -11.03
C HIS A 92 -11.30 8.17 -10.02
N THR A 93 -10.46 9.21 -9.90
CA THR A 93 -10.66 10.30 -8.93
C THR A 93 -11.95 11.10 -9.19
N ILE A 94 -12.30 11.34 -10.46
CA ILE A 94 -13.56 12.02 -10.79
C ILE A 94 -14.78 11.09 -10.75
N GLY A 95 -14.61 9.83 -10.33
CA GLY A 95 -15.70 8.90 -10.06
C GLY A 95 -16.31 8.24 -11.29
N VAL A 96 -15.55 8.03 -12.37
CA VAL A 96 -16.02 7.28 -13.54
C VAL A 96 -16.15 5.80 -13.19
N ARG A 97 -17.36 5.27 -13.24
CA ARG A 97 -17.68 3.88 -12.89
C ARG A 97 -17.73 2.93 -14.09
N GLN A 98 -17.65 3.45 -15.31
CA GLN A 98 -17.62 2.65 -16.52
C GLN A 98 -16.39 1.74 -16.54
N ALA A 99 -16.58 0.43 -16.56
CA ALA A 99 -15.51 -0.56 -16.42
C ALA A 99 -14.61 -0.70 -17.65
N ALA A 100 -15.11 -0.37 -18.83
CA ALA A 100 -14.43 -0.62 -20.12
C ALA A 100 -12.98 -0.11 -20.16
N PRO A 101 -12.66 1.17 -19.85
CA PRO A 101 -11.29 1.66 -19.89
C PRO A 101 -10.38 0.93 -18.88
N TYR A 102 -10.88 0.61 -17.69
CA TYR A 102 -10.11 -0.10 -16.65
C TYR A 102 -9.79 -1.54 -17.08
N LEU A 103 -10.76 -2.25 -17.68
CA LEU A 103 -10.55 -3.61 -18.20
C LEU A 103 -9.54 -3.65 -19.36
N ARG A 104 -9.53 -2.63 -20.21
CA ARG A 104 -8.52 -2.51 -21.29
C ARG A 104 -7.13 -2.27 -20.71
N GLY A 105 -7.01 -1.31 -19.78
CA GLY A 105 -5.75 -0.98 -19.13
C GLY A 105 -5.21 -2.13 -18.28
N LEU A 106 -6.07 -2.93 -17.63
CA LEU A 106 -5.70 -4.10 -16.85
C LEU A 106 -4.96 -5.17 -17.67
N ARG A 107 -5.20 -5.23 -19.00
CA ARG A 107 -4.60 -6.20 -19.92
C ARG A 107 -3.48 -5.61 -20.76
N HIS A 108 -3.18 -4.32 -20.58
CA HIS A 108 -2.19 -3.64 -21.40
C HIS A 108 -0.78 -4.07 -21.05
N VAL A 109 0.03 -4.35 -22.06
CA VAL A 109 1.46 -4.62 -21.99
C VAL A 109 2.17 -3.62 -22.88
N GLN A 110 3.22 -2.98 -22.38
CA GLN A 110 4.01 -2.00 -23.14
C GLN A 110 5.49 -2.33 -23.03
N LEU A 111 6.01 -3.05 -24.03
CA LEU A 111 7.42 -3.39 -24.08
C LEU A 111 8.23 -2.21 -24.57
N GLU A 112 9.16 -1.76 -23.77
CA GLU A 112 10.09 -0.67 -24.08
C GLU A 112 11.54 -1.13 -24.05
N PRO A 113 12.40 -0.58 -24.93
CA PRO A 113 13.81 -0.89 -24.93
C PRO A 113 14.49 -0.49 -23.62
N VAL A 114 15.24 -1.42 -23.04
CA VAL A 114 16.11 -1.19 -21.88
C VAL A 114 17.49 -1.76 -22.19
N TRP A 115 18.48 -1.40 -21.37
CA TRP A 115 19.80 -2.00 -21.53
C TRP A 115 19.72 -3.53 -21.37
N GLY A 116 20.11 -4.25 -22.41
CA GLY A 116 20.07 -5.72 -22.41
C GLY A 116 18.77 -6.37 -22.90
N GLY A 117 17.75 -5.60 -23.35
CA GLY A 117 16.51 -6.19 -23.86
C GLY A 117 15.31 -5.26 -23.90
N GLN A 118 14.18 -5.78 -23.46
CA GLN A 118 12.93 -5.03 -23.33
C GLN A 118 12.33 -5.27 -21.94
N ALA A 119 11.69 -4.25 -21.39
CA ALA A 119 10.91 -4.34 -20.15
C ALA A 119 9.49 -3.84 -20.37
N ASP A 120 8.55 -4.45 -19.67
CA ASP A 120 7.16 -3.99 -19.65
C ASP A 120 7.01 -2.81 -18.70
N SER A 121 6.65 -1.65 -19.24
CA SER A 121 6.43 -0.42 -18.48
C SER A 121 4.99 -0.23 -18.00
N ALA A 122 4.07 -1.16 -18.32
CA ALA A 122 2.64 -1.03 -18.02
C ALA A 122 2.23 -1.60 -16.64
N GLY A 123 3.13 -2.16 -15.85
CA GLY A 123 2.80 -2.76 -14.55
C GLY A 123 2.02 -1.82 -13.63
N ALA A 124 2.49 -0.59 -13.46
CA ALA A 124 1.82 0.44 -12.66
C ALA A 124 0.44 0.83 -13.23
N LEU A 125 0.28 0.83 -14.55
CA LEU A 125 -1.02 1.07 -15.19
C LEU A 125 -2.01 -0.03 -14.82
N ARG A 126 -1.61 -1.30 -14.95
CA ARG A 126 -2.46 -2.44 -14.58
C ARG A 126 -2.89 -2.37 -13.12
N GLY A 127 -1.96 -2.05 -12.20
CA GLY A 127 -2.26 -1.86 -10.78
C GLY A 127 -3.30 -0.76 -10.53
N LYS A 128 -3.14 0.42 -11.14
CA LYS A 128 -4.12 1.52 -11.03
C LYS A 128 -5.50 1.14 -11.60
N CYS A 129 -5.53 0.44 -12.73
CA CYS A 129 -6.77 -0.07 -13.30
C CYS A 129 -7.46 -1.07 -12.38
N ALA A 130 -6.70 -1.94 -11.69
CA ALA A 130 -7.24 -2.87 -10.71
C ALA A 130 -7.93 -2.14 -9.55
N LEU A 131 -7.28 -1.12 -9.00
CA LEU A 131 -7.83 -0.33 -7.89
C LEU A 131 -9.09 0.45 -8.31
N ALA A 132 -9.09 1.02 -9.53
CA ALA A 132 -10.23 1.74 -10.08
C ALA A 132 -11.43 0.80 -10.41
N LEU A 133 -11.14 -0.43 -10.84
CA LEU A 133 -12.15 -1.42 -11.19
C LEU A 133 -13.03 -1.81 -9.99
N VAL A 134 -12.49 -1.73 -8.77
CA VAL A 134 -13.24 -2.02 -7.53
C VAL A 134 -14.45 -1.09 -7.38
N ASP A 135 -14.34 0.15 -7.82
CA ASP A 135 -15.40 1.17 -7.71
C ASP A 135 -16.30 1.23 -8.99
N SER A 136 -16.12 0.28 -9.94
CA SER A 136 -16.88 0.24 -11.20
C SER A 136 -18.32 -0.28 -11.05
N GLU A 137 -19.05 -0.30 -12.17
CA GLU A 137 -20.41 -0.85 -12.24
C GLU A 137 -20.50 -2.39 -12.23
N LEU A 138 -19.35 -3.09 -12.30
CA LEU A 138 -19.31 -4.54 -12.33
C LEU A 138 -19.71 -5.17 -11.00
N THR A 139 -20.19 -6.41 -11.07
CA THR A 139 -20.42 -7.21 -9.88
C THR A 139 -19.10 -7.62 -9.23
N ALA A 140 -19.09 -7.86 -7.92
CA ALA A 140 -17.92 -8.33 -7.19
C ALA A 140 -17.27 -9.56 -7.85
N TYR A 141 -18.07 -10.52 -8.30
CA TYR A 141 -17.57 -11.71 -9.00
C TYR A 141 -16.85 -11.36 -10.31
N GLN A 142 -17.39 -10.44 -11.12
CA GLN A 142 -16.75 -9.99 -12.36
C GLN A 142 -15.43 -9.26 -12.08
N ILE A 143 -15.42 -8.40 -11.05
CA ILE A 143 -14.21 -7.70 -10.61
C ILE A 143 -13.14 -8.73 -10.17
N LEU A 144 -13.47 -9.63 -9.25
CA LEU A 144 -12.53 -10.65 -8.76
C LEU A 144 -12.01 -11.54 -9.88
N THR A 145 -12.89 -11.93 -10.82
CA THR A 145 -12.47 -12.71 -12.00
C THR A 145 -11.44 -11.95 -12.83
N ALA A 146 -11.64 -10.64 -13.07
CA ALA A 146 -10.68 -9.82 -13.80
C ALA A 146 -9.34 -9.67 -13.03
N LEU A 147 -9.38 -9.56 -11.70
CA LEU A 147 -8.21 -9.37 -10.84
C LEU A 147 -7.34 -10.63 -10.67
N THR A 148 -7.86 -11.83 -10.96
CA THR A 148 -7.08 -13.07 -10.78
C THR A 148 -5.75 -13.06 -11.54
N SER A 149 -5.73 -12.50 -12.75
CA SER A 149 -4.51 -12.39 -13.57
C SER A 149 -3.43 -11.51 -12.92
N LEU A 150 -3.83 -10.48 -12.15
CA LEU A 150 -2.87 -9.61 -11.48
C LEU A 150 -2.17 -10.31 -10.30
N LEU A 151 -2.79 -11.26 -9.66
CA LEU A 151 -2.15 -12.00 -8.56
C LEU A 151 -0.94 -12.83 -9.01
N VAL A 152 -0.81 -13.06 -10.32
CA VAL A 152 0.30 -13.79 -10.97
C VAL A 152 0.99 -12.95 -12.04
N ASP A 153 0.80 -11.63 -12.05
CA ASP A 153 1.43 -10.71 -13.01
C ASP A 153 2.96 -10.74 -12.88
N PRO A 154 3.74 -10.69 -13.97
CA PRO A 154 5.18 -10.63 -13.87
C PRO A 154 5.69 -9.36 -13.15
N ASP A 155 4.94 -8.26 -13.22
CA ASP A 155 5.30 -7.01 -12.54
C ASP A 155 4.90 -7.03 -11.06
N LYS A 156 5.86 -6.74 -10.17
CA LYS A 156 5.65 -6.71 -8.72
C LYS A 156 4.56 -5.70 -8.30
N GLN A 157 4.56 -4.50 -8.90
CA GLN A 157 3.61 -3.46 -8.50
C GLN A 157 2.19 -3.83 -8.92
N ALA A 158 2.03 -4.46 -10.08
CA ALA A 158 0.74 -4.99 -10.52
C ALA A 158 0.23 -6.07 -9.56
N ARG A 159 1.09 -7.00 -9.10
CA ARG A 159 0.70 -8.01 -8.10
C ARG A 159 0.29 -7.37 -6.77
N LEU A 160 1.07 -6.41 -6.27
CA LEU A 160 0.78 -5.72 -5.01
C LEU A 160 -0.56 -4.99 -5.06
N ASP A 161 -0.80 -4.21 -6.10
CA ASP A 161 -2.06 -3.49 -6.28
C ASP A 161 -3.23 -4.44 -6.59
N GLY A 162 -2.96 -5.59 -7.23
CA GLY A 162 -3.90 -6.69 -7.41
C GLY A 162 -4.38 -7.27 -6.07
N VAL A 163 -3.45 -7.55 -5.13
CA VAL A 163 -3.78 -7.99 -3.77
C VAL A 163 -4.65 -6.95 -3.04
N ARG A 164 -4.27 -5.67 -3.10
CA ARG A 164 -5.03 -4.56 -2.51
C ARG A 164 -6.43 -4.43 -3.11
N ALA A 165 -6.53 -4.53 -4.43
CA ALA A 165 -7.82 -4.46 -5.12
C ALA A 165 -8.73 -5.63 -4.72
N VAL A 166 -8.21 -6.86 -4.67
CA VAL A 166 -8.95 -8.04 -4.19
C VAL A 166 -9.43 -7.84 -2.75
N ALA A 167 -8.56 -7.32 -1.87
CA ALA A 167 -8.93 -7.03 -0.48
C ALA A 167 -10.05 -5.98 -0.38
N ARG A 168 -10.00 -4.93 -1.20
CA ARG A 168 -11.01 -3.85 -1.22
C ARG A 168 -12.40 -4.31 -1.69
N VAL A 169 -12.48 -5.34 -2.53
CA VAL A 169 -13.78 -5.94 -2.92
C VAL A 169 -14.51 -6.50 -1.71
N ALA A 170 -13.78 -7.00 -0.71
CA ALA A 170 -14.27 -7.41 0.62
C ALA A 170 -15.43 -8.42 0.58
N GLN A 171 -15.37 -9.39 -0.34
CA GLN A 171 -16.31 -10.52 -0.41
C GLN A 171 -15.67 -11.81 0.11
N PRO A 172 -16.43 -12.85 0.45
CA PRO A 172 -15.88 -14.15 0.86
C PRO A 172 -14.87 -14.71 -0.14
N GLU A 173 -15.12 -14.55 -1.43
CA GLU A 173 -14.23 -14.98 -2.52
C GLU A 173 -12.89 -14.23 -2.51
N SER A 174 -12.86 -12.97 -2.06
CA SER A 174 -11.62 -12.21 -1.88
C SER A 174 -10.67 -12.93 -0.93
N ALA A 175 -11.21 -13.42 0.19
CA ALA A 175 -10.42 -14.13 1.19
C ALA A 175 -9.87 -15.46 0.64
N LEU A 176 -10.63 -16.15 -0.19
CA LEU A 176 -10.15 -17.39 -0.84
C LEU A 176 -8.99 -17.14 -1.80
N LEU A 177 -9.08 -16.07 -2.61
CA LEU A 177 -8.01 -15.68 -3.53
C LEU A 177 -6.74 -15.26 -2.79
N LEU A 178 -6.88 -14.44 -1.74
CA LEU A 178 -5.75 -14.04 -0.91
C LEU A 178 -5.12 -15.19 -0.15
N ARG A 179 -5.94 -16.11 0.37
CA ARG A 179 -5.46 -17.35 1.00
C ARG A 179 -4.69 -18.23 0.02
N LEU A 180 -5.18 -18.39 -1.21
CA LEU A 180 -4.48 -19.12 -2.25
C LEU A 180 -3.14 -18.44 -2.58
N LYS A 181 -3.14 -17.12 -2.77
CA LYS A 181 -1.90 -16.35 -3.03
C LYS A 181 -0.90 -16.49 -1.90
N THR A 182 -1.34 -16.43 -0.64
CA THR A 182 -0.48 -16.65 0.53
C THR A 182 0.15 -18.05 0.55
N LEU A 183 -0.63 -19.07 0.23
CA LEU A 183 -0.17 -20.48 0.22
C LEU A 183 0.79 -20.78 -0.95
N THR A 184 0.58 -20.16 -2.12
CA THR A 184 1.49 -20.28 -3.28
C THR A 184 2.76 -19.46 -3.11
N GLY A 185 2.72 -18.44 -2.25
CA GLY A 185 3.83 -17.53 -2.01
C GLY A 185 4.03 -16.45 -3.09
N ASP A 186 4.98 -15.57 -2.83
CA ASP A 186 5.50 -14.59 -3.78
C ASP A 186 7.00 -14.41 -3.55
N GLU A 187 7.74 -14.11 -4.61
CA GLU A 187 9.17 -13.82 -4.54
C GLU A 187 9.46 -12.48 -3.85
N HIS A 188 8.50 -11.54 -3.88
CA HIS A 188 8.62 -10.23 -3.26
C HIS A 188 7.93 -10.17 -1.91
N PRO A 189 8.69 -9.83 -0.84
CA PRO A 189 8.15 -9.75 0.52
C PRO A 189 6.95 -8.81 0.67
N ASP A 190 6.97 -7.66 0.01
CA ASP A 190 5.89 -6.66 0.08
C ASP A 190 4.52 -7.24 -0.32
N VAL A 191 4.51 -8.13 -1.33
CA VAL A 191 3.27 -8.79 -1.80
C VAL A 191 2.76 -9.76 -0.74
N MET A 192 3.67 -10.55 -0.14
CA MET A 192 3.32 -11.46 0.95
C MET A 192 2.81 -10.72 2.18
N ARG A 193 3.52 -9.65 2.60
CA ARG A 193 3.09 -8.79 3.71
C ARG A 193 1.67 -8.26 3.48
N GLU A 194 1.38 -7.74 2.29
CA GLU A 194 0.05 -7.24 1.94
C GLU A 194 -1.02 -8.35 1.99
N CYS A 195 -0.70 -9.58 1.57
CA CYS A 195 -1.62 -10.72 1.69
C CYS A 195 -1.94 -11.04 3.15
N LEU A 196 -0.93 -11.08 4.03
CA LEU A 196 -1.12 -11.39 5.46
C LEU A 196 -1.96 -10.31 6.14
N LEU A 197 -1.65 -9.03 5.92
CA LEU A 197 -2.42 -7.89 6.44
C LEU A 197 -3.87 -7.90 5.95
N SER A 198 -4.07 -8.15 4.66
CA SER A 198 -5.41 -8.21 4.05
C SER A 198 -6.25 -9.35 4.61
N LEU A 199 -5.68 -10.53 4.80
CA LEU A 199 -6.36 -11.68 5.43
C LEU A 199 -6.77 -11.39 6.86
N MET A 200 -5.87 -10.78 7.66
CA MET A 200 -6.17 -10.40 9.04
C MET A 200 -7.19 -9.25 9.14
N THR A 201 -7.35 -8.47 8.09
CA THR A 201 -8.37 -7.42 8.01
C THR A 201 -9.73 -8.00 7.63
N LEU A 202 -9.79 -8.90 6.64
CA LEU A 202 -11.03 -9.42 6.08
C LEU A 202 -11.67 -10.51 6.93
N ILE A 203 -10.90 -11.51 7.33
CA ILE A 203 -11.38 -12.71 8.03
C ILE A 203 -10.41 -13.11 9.15
N PRO A 204 -10.20 -12.25 10.17
CA PRO A 204 -9.17 -12.49 11.20
C PRO A 204 -9.28 -13.88 11.84
N ALA A 205 -10.44 -14.27 12.35
CA ALA A 205 -10.63 -15.55 13.03
C ALA A 205 -10.16 -16.76 12.19
N ALA A 206 -10.55 -16.80 10.90
CA ALA A 206 -10.19 -17.90 10.00
C ALA A 206 -8.74 -17.80 9.47
N SER A 207 -8.04 -16.69 9.72
CA SER A 207 -6.70 -16.44 9.18
C SER A 207 -5.58 -16.61 10.21
N VAL A 208 -5.88 -16.54 11.51
CA VAL A 208 -4.87 -16.61 12.59
C VAL A 208 -3.93 -17.80 12.42
N GLU A 209 -4.47 -19.00 12.25
CA GLU A 209 -3.64 -20.20 12.11
C GLU A 209 -2.72 -20.14 10.88
N LEU A 210 -3.22 -19.66 9.74
CA LEU A 210 -2.42 -19.54 8.52
C LEU A 210 -1.31 -18.50 8.70
N VAL A 211 -1.63 -17.33 9.24
CA VAL A 211 -0.66 -16.24 9.42
C VAL A 211 0.39 -16.62 10.47
N ALA A 212 0.00 -17.27 11.55
CA ALA A 212 0.92 -17.73 12.59
C ALA A 212 1.99 -18.72 12.08
N ARG A 213 1.74 -19.45 10.99
CA ARG A 213 2.76 -20.33 10.36
C ARG A 213 3.97 -19.56 9.82
N PHE A 214 3.83 -18.24 9.60
CA PHE A 214 4.91 -17.36 9.15
C PHE A 214 5.70 -16.73 10.30
N LEU A 215 5.35 -17.01 11.56
CA LEU A 215 6.13 -16.64 12.74
C LEU A 215 7.34 -17.59 12.89
N ASP A 216 8.23 -17.54 11.90
CA ASP A 216 9.43 -18.37 11.84
C ASP A 216 10.66 -17.52 12.18
N PRO A 217 11.34 -17.78 13.34
CA PRO A 217 12.50 -17.01 13.75
C PRO A 217 13.71 -17.12 12.81
N GLU A 218 13.78 -18.14 11.95
CA GLU A 218 14.85 -18.31 10.97
C GLU A 218 14.68 -17.38 9.76
N ASN A 219 13.46 -16.87 9.54
CA ASN A 219 13.15 -15.89 8.50
C ASN A 219 12.63 -14.59 9.12
N GLU A 220 13.55 -13.76 9.63
CA GLU A 220 13.22 -12.53 10.37
C GLU A 220 12.25 -11.61 9.63
N LEU A 221 12.38 -11.47 8.31
CA LEU A 221 11.52 -10.58 7.51
C LEU A 221 10.07 -11.08 7.49
N ARG A 222 9.86 -12.36 7.14
CA ARG A 222 8.52 -12.97 7.12
C ARG A 222 7.90 -13.04 8.51
N CYS A 223 8.73 -13.32 9.51
CA CYS A 223 8.31 -13.32 10.90
C CYS A 223 7.81 -11.93 11.32
N GLY A 224 8.53 -10.87 10.95
CA GLY A 224 8.11 -9.49 11.20
C GLY A 224 6.79 -9.13 10.53
N ASP A 225 6.61 -9.52 9.26
CA ASP A 225 5.37 -9.28 8.51
C ASP A 225 4.16 -10.01 9.13
N ALA A 226 4.36 -11.25 9.57
CA ALA A 226 3.33 -12.03 10.25
C ALA A 226 2.98 -11.45 11.62
N ALA A 227 3.99 -11.06 12.39
CA ALA A 227 3.79 -10.40 13.68
C ALA A 227 3.01 -9.10 13.52
N GLU A 228 3.33 -8.29 12.52
CA GLU A 228 2.59 -7.04 12.21
C GLU A 228 1.14 -7.33 11.85
N ALA A 229 0.88 -8.32 11.01
CA ALA A 229 -0.47 -8.69 10.61
C ALA A 229 -1.32 -9.15 11.82
N LEU A 230 -0.74 -9.98 12.71
CA LEU A 230 -1.40 -10.44 13.93
C LEU A 230 -1.61 -9.29 14.94
N ALA A 231 -0.60 -8.44 15.15
CA ALA A 231 -0.68 -7.32 16.09
C ALA A 231 -1.68 -6.25 15.67
N SER A 232 -1.82 -5.99 14.37
CA SER A 232 -2.74 -4.99 13.83
C SER A 232 -4.21 -5.43 13.88
N ALA A 233 -4.46 -6.73 13.94
CA ALA A 233 -5.81 -7.28 14.03
C ALA A 233 -6.46 -6.95 15.40
N ARG A 234 -7.71 -6.52 15.37
CA ARG A 234 -8.52 -6.34 16.59
C ARG A 234 -9.19 -7.66 16.98
N HIS A 235 -8.41 -8.71 17.08
CA HIS A 235 -8.91 -10.06 17.32
C HIS A 235 -8.13 -10.74 18.44
N PRO A 236 -8.80 -11.22 19.53
CA PRO A 236 -8.13 -11.81 20.68
C PRO A 236 -7.22 -12.99 20.32
N GLU A 237 -7.70 -13.92 19.46
CA GLU A 237 -6.90 -15.10 19.07
C GLU A 237 -5.64 -14.71 18.27
N ALA A 238 -5.66 -13.64 17.49
CA ALA A 238 -4.46 -13.14 16.81
C ALA A 238 -3.42 -12.62 17.81
N PHE A 239 -3.90 -11.91 18.83
CA PHE A 239 -3.08 -11.45 19.93
C PHE A 239 -2.47 -12.62 20.72
N ASP A 240 -3.30 -13.62 21.06
CA ASP A 240 -2.87 -14.81 21.77
C ASP A 240 -1.82 -15.61 20.98
N ALA A 241 -1.96 -15.71 19.66
CA ALA A 241 -0.98 -16.35 18.80
C ALA A 241 0.39 -15.62 18.84
N LEU A 242 0.37 -14.29 18.79
CA LEU A 242 1.59 -13.50 18.91
C LEU A 242 2.22 -13.62 20.31
N LEU A 243 1.42 -13.65 21.37
CA LEU A 243 1.92 -13.89 22.73
C LEU A 243 2.51 -15.31 22.88
N ALA A 244 1.86 -16.31 22.30
CA ALA A 244 2.36 -17.68 22.30
C ALA A 244 3.74 -17.78 21.61
N PHE A 245 3.94 -17.04 20.52
CA PHE A 245 5.23 -16.93 19.85
C PHE A 245 6.28 -16.23 20.75
N LEU A 246 5.94 -15.08 21.35
CA LEU A 246 6.84 -14.34 22.24
C LEU A 246 7.25 -15.11 23.51
N ARG A 247 6.47 -16.10 23.94
CA ARG A 247 6.81 -16.98 25.06
C ARG A 247 7.83 -18.07 24.72
N GLN A 248 8.09 -18.27 23.42
CA GLN A 248 9.09 -19.25 22.97
C GLN A 248 10.51 -18.70 23.15
N ARG A 249 11.49 -19.59 23.09
CA ARG A 249 12.90 -19.22 23.05
C ARG A 249 13.28 -18.81 21.63
N ILE A 250 13.26 -17.52 21.35
CA ILE A 250 13.56 -16.91 20.06
C ILE A 250 14.78 -16.00 20.14
N PRO A 251 15.52 -15.75 19.05
CA PRO A 251 16.61 -14.79 19.00
C PRO A 251 16.18 -13.41 19.48
N MET A 252 17.08 -12.70 20.16
CA MET A 252 16.74 -11.40 20.74
C MET A 252 16.42 -10.33 19.68
N THR A 253 17.03 -10.42 18.50
CA THR A 253 16.69 -9.55 17.34
C THR A 253 15.22 -9.68 16.95
N VAL A 254 14.74 -10.92 16.78
CA VAL A 254 13.34 -11.23 16.46
C VAL A 254 12.42 -10.81 17.61
N ARG A 255 12.81 -11.09 18.87
CA ARG A 255 12.02 -10.74 20.05
C ARG A 255 11.83 -9.22 20.16
N ARG A 256 12.89 -8.44 19.96
CA ARG A 256 12.83 -6.97 19.97
C ARG A 256 11.87 -6.43 18.90
N SER A 257 11.98 -6.94 17.69
CA SER A 257 11.08 -6.58 16.59
C SER A 257 9.62 -6.92 16.92
N ALA A 258 9.37 -8.13 17.42
CA ALA A 258 8.02 -8.57 17.78
C ALA A 258 7.40 -7.77 18.94
N LEU A 259 8.21 -7.37 19.95
CA LEU A 259 7.75 -6.49 21.04
C LEU A 259 7.41 -5.09 20.54
N LEU A 260 8.19 -4.51 19.63
CA LEU A 260 7.89 -3.23 18.97
C LEU A 260 6.59 -3.33 18.15
N THR A 261 6.42 -4.42 17.43
CA THR A 261 5.19 -4.68 16.64
C THR A 261 3.97 -4.84 17.57
N LEU A 262 4.12 -5.56 18.69
CA LEU A 262 3.06 -5.70 19.70
C LEU A 262 2.64 -4.33 20.26
N ALA A 263 3.57 -3.40 20.44
CA ALA A 263 3.28 -2.04 20.92
C ALA A 263 2.37 -1.23 19.99
N ALA A 264 2.32 -1.59 18.70
CA ALA A 264 1.40 -0.99 17.74
C ALA A 264 -0.03 -1.56 17.82
N SER A 265 -0.23 -2.68 18.54
CA SER A 265 -1.56 -3.29 18.72
C SER A 265 -2.57 -2.32 19.31
N PRO A 266 -3.83 -2.33 18.82
CA PRO A 266 -4.90 -1.52 19.40
C PRO A 266 -5.46 -2.08 20.71
N LEU A 267 -5.08 -3.30 21.11
CA LEU A 267 -5.62 -4.00 22.27
C LEU A 267 -4.91 -3.57 23.56
N PRO A 268 -5.63 -3.22 24.64
CA PRO A 268 -5.04 -2.79 25.92
C PRO A 268 -4.06 -3.82 26.54
N GLN A 269 -4.32 -5.10 26.33
CA GLN A 269 -3.49 -6.21 26.79
C GLN A 269 -2.04 -6.13 26.28
N ALA A 270 -1.78 -5.39 25.18
CA ALA A 270 -0.43 -5.17 24.68
C ALA A 270 0.43 -4.38 25.68
N GLY A 271 -0.12 -3.30 26.25
CA GLY A 271 0.56 -2.52 27.29
C GLY A 271 0.81 -3.35 28.56
N GLU A 272 -0.17 -4.13 28.99
CA GLU A 272 -0.08 -5.01 30.15
C GLU A 272 1.01 -6.08 29.97
N TYR A 273 1.08 -6.69 28.78
CA TYR A 273 2.11 -7.68 28.47
C TYR A 273 3.53 -7.05 28.48
N LEU A 274 3.68 -5.86 27.89
CA LEU A 274 4.96 -5.14 27.92
C LEU A 274 5.42 -4.85 29.36
N LEU A 275 4.51 -4.47 30.27
CA LEU A 275 4.83 -4.33 31.70
C LEU A 275 5.26 -5.66 32.32
N THR A 276 4.65 -6.77 31.95
CA THR A 276 5.02 -8.11 32.40
C THR A 276 6.45 -8.46 31.97
N VAL A 277 6.84 -8.13 30.73
CA VAL A 277 8.20 -8.31 30.21
C VAL A 277 9.20 -7.43 30.99
N ILE A 278 8.86 -6.17 31.22
CA ILE A 278 9.70 -5.24 32.02
C ILE A 278 9.93 -5.79 33.41
N ALA A 279 8.92 -6.38 34.03
CA ALA A 279 9.01 -6.89 35.41
C ALA A 279 9.88 -8.17 35.52
N ASN A 280 9.69 -9.12 34.60
CA ASN A 280 10.07 -10.52 34.84
C ASN A 280 11.14 -11.05 33.89
N GLU A 281 11.42 -10.41 32.76
CA GLU A 281 12.36 -10.95 31.78
C GLU A 281 13.78 -10.38 31.89
N PRO A 282 14.80 -10.99 31.26
CA PRO A 282 16.16 -10.48 31.25
C PRO A 282 16.26 -9.02 30.85
N ALA A 283 17.33 -8.35 31.28
CA ALA A 283 17.51 -6.90 31.09
C ALA A 283 17.36 -6.45 29.64
N GLU A 284 17.91 -7.21 28.67
CA GLU A 284 17.83 -6.90 27.24
C GLU A 284 16.38 -6.94 26.69
N ALA A 285 15.57 -7.91 27.14
CA ALA A 285 14.16 -7.99 26.76
C ALA A 285 13.34 -6.88 27.45
N ALA A 286 13.64 -6.58 28.71
CA ALA A 286 13.00 -5.50 29.46
C ALA A 286 13.28 -4.13 28.82
N GLU A 287 14.52 -3.88 28.39
CA GLU A 287 14.91 -2.66 27.66
C GLU A 287 14.11 -2.53 26.33
N ALA A 288 14.01 -3.62 25.57
CA ALA A 288 13.19 -3.64 24.35
C ALA A 288 11.72 -3.36 24.64
N ALA A 289 11.16 -3.92 25.72
CA ALA A 289 9.78 -3.68 26.13
C ALA A 289 9.55 -2.23 26.62
N ILE A 290 10.50 -1.62 27.31
CA ILE A 290 10.45 -0.20 27.68
C ILE A 290 10.41 0.68 26.43
N THR A 291 11.29 0.43 25.47
CA THR A 291 11.32 1.15 24.19
C THR A 291 10.01 1.00 23.44
N ALA A 292 9.48 -0.22 23.36
CA ALA A 292 8.20 -0.53 22.72
C ALA A 292 7.04 0.20 23.41
N LEU A 293 6.97 0.17 24.74
CA LEU A 293 5.93 0.84 25.52
C LEU A 293 5.99 2.36 25.33
N GLY A 294 7.19 2.95 25.31
CA GLY A 294 7.40 4.37 25.02
C GLY A 294 6.95 4.82 23.64
N ALA A 295 6.95 3.91 22.66
CA ALA A 295 6.44 4.16 21.31
C ALA A 295 4.92 3.88 21.17
N SER A 296 4.32 3.17 22.11
CA SER A 296 2.93 2.73 22.04
C SER A 296 1.91 3.85 22.32
N ARG A 297 0.66 3.59 21.96
CA ARG A 297 -0.49 4.44 22.36
C ARG A 297 -0.75 4.41 23.86
N PHE A 298 -0.29 3.37 24.56
CA PHE A 298 -0.47 3.16 26.00
C PHE A 298 0.64 3.79 26.85
N ARG A 299 1.53 4.55 26.20
CA ARG A 299 2.69 5.18 26.83
C ARG A 299 2.33 5.93 28.12
N GLU A 300 1.40 6.86 28.04
CA GLU A 300 1.04 7.72 29.19
C GLU A 300 0.28 6.93 30.26
N GLU A 301 -0.60 6.03 29.85
CA GLU A 301 -1.37 5.17 30.76
C GLU A 301 -0.46 4.31 31.65
N HIS A 302 0.60 3.73 31.06
CA HIS A 302 1.47 2.79 31.77
C HIS A 302 2.79 3.41 32.26
N ARG A 303 3.03 4.71 32.05
CA ARG A 303 4.26 5.39 32.44
C ARG A 303 4.62 5.21 33.92
N ALA A 304 3.67 5.42 34.82
CA ALA A 304 3.88 5.32 36.25
C ALA A 304 4.23 3.88 36.70
N ASN A 305 3.52 2.90 36.11
CA ASN A 305 3.74 1.48 36.36
C ASN A 305 5.14 1.06 35.87
N ALA A 306 5.52 1.43 34.67
CA ALA A 306 6.82 1.15 34.08
C ALA A 306 7.95 1.77 34.92
N ALA A 307 7.81 3.04 35.34
CA ALA A 307 8.77 3.70 36.21
C ALA A 307 8.97 2.96 37.56
N THR A 308 7.89 2.46 38.14
CA THR A 308 7.95 1.69 39.41
C THR A 308 8.70 0.37 39.22
N LEU A 309 8.40 -0.37 38.14
CA LEU A 309 9.05 -1.62 37.81
C LEU A 309 10.55 -1.44 37.52
N VAL A 310 10.94 -0.41 36.80
CA VAL A 310 12.35 -0.08 36.52
C VAL A 310 13.10 0.22 37.81
N LYS A 311 12.51 1.02 38.72
CA LYS A 311 13.10 1.30 40.04
C LYS A 311 13.29 0.04 40.90
N GLN A 312 12.32 -0.88 40.88
CA GLN A 312 12.38 -2.14 41.62
C GLN A 312 13.53 -3.05 41.16
N ARG A 313 13.86 -3.02 39.86
CA ARG A 313 14.93 -3.82 39.25
C ARG A 313 16.35 -3.27 39.51
N CYS A 314 16.46 -2.00 39.90
CA CYS A 314 17.70 -1.33 40.31
C CYS A 314 18.89 -1.47 39.33
N THR A 315 18.66 -1.56 38.01
CA THR A 315 19.71 -1.63 36.99
C THR A 315 19.78 -0.29 36.22
N GLY A 316 21.03 0.27 36.15
CA GLY A 316 21.25 1.57 35.48
C GLY A 316 20.83 1.60 34.03
N ASP A 317 21.00 0.51 33.30
CA ASP A 317 20.65 0.39 31.87
C ASP A 317 19.14 0.53 31.64
N LEU A 318 18.31 -0.07 32.49
CA LEU A 318 16.84 0.06 32.37
C LEU A 318 16.37 1.47 32.73
N THR A 319 17.04 2.17 33.63
CA THR A 319 16.72 3.55 33.96
C THR A 319 17.03 4.46 32.76
N ALA A 320 18.19 4.30 32.14
CA ALA A 320 18.57 5.06 30.96
C ALA A 320 17.61 4.80 29.78
N ALA A 321 17.22 3.53 29.55
CA ALA A 321 16.23 3.15 28.53
C ALA A 321 14.86 3.79 28.80
N PHE A 322 14.42 3.82 30.06
CA PHE A 322 13.18 4.46 30.47
C PHE A 322 13.21 5.97 30.23
N ASP A 323 14.26 6.64 30.66
CA ASP A 323 14.41 8.09 30.50
C ASP A 323 14.42 8.47 29.02
N ALA A 324 15.08 7.68 28.17
CA ALA A 324 15.08 7.89 26.72
C ALA A 324 13.69 7.65 26.09
N ALA A 325 13.01 6.54 26.44
CA ALA A 325 11.73 6.16 25.86
C ALA A 325 10.58 7.09 26.30
N PHE A 326 10.66 7.65 27.49
CA PHE A 326 9.65 8.51 28.10
C PHE A 326 10.06 9.99 28.19
N ALA A 327 11.11 10.41 27.48
CA ALA A 327 11.48 11.82 27.34
C ALA A 327 10.30 12.66 26.81
N PRO A 328 10.15 13.91 27.21
CA PRO A 328 9.14 14.81 26.63
C PRO A 328 9.31 14.88 25.10
N ARG A 329 8.20 14.75 24.36
CA ARG A 329 8.19 14.92 22.90
C ARG A 329 8.04 16.38 22.54
#